data_c56d05498b6c90852ee42c5c78d701f3
#
_entry.id   c56d05498b6c90852ee42c5c78d701f3
#
_cell.length_a   1.000
_cell.length_b   1.000
_cell.length_c   1.000
_cell.angle_alpha   90.00
_cell.angle_beta   90.00
_cell.angle_gamma   90.00
#
_symmetry.space_group_name_H-M   'P 1'
#
loop_
_entity.id
_entity.type
_entity.pdbx_description
1 polymer ?
#
loop_
_entity_poly.entity_id
_entity_poly.type
_entity_poly.pdbx_seq_one_letter_code
_entity_poly.pdbx_strand_id
1 'polypeptide(L)'
;MQHAINIFEYLHRDKVGIWLFDCSSAHEGLAEDALNINDMNINPGGKQRHLRPMVIPTNNPPPKPGRPDTQGQPQEMVYPADHPDPKLCGQPKGIKVVLQERESVWDELVSRCKKVVGKCKECSKSQAKKDAERRVAEAEAMGQEDTLQDENVSQAHEPKSEPVSDWCCMYRVLSLQEDFVTEKPMLQHYIESHGHVFMFLPKFHCELNPIEMLWGFTKYGESPIVFLVCI
;
A
#
# COMPACT_ATOMS: atom_id res chain seq x y z
N MET A 1 3.00 -11.00 17.08
CA MET A 1 1.80 -11.58 16.43
C MET A 1 1.88 -13.10 16.29
N GLN A 2 2.97 -13.69 15.80
CA GLN A 2 3.12 -15.16 15.66
C GLN A 2 2.73 -15.94 16.92
N HIS A 3 3.23 -15.53 18.10
CA HIS A 3 2.87 -16.18 19.36
C HIS A 3 1.38 -16.06 19.73
N ALA A 4 0.74 -14.94 19.40
CA ALA A 4 -0.66 -14.72 19.72
C ALA A 4 -1.58 -15.65 18.91
N ILE A 5 -1.32 -15.85 17.63
CA ILE A 5 -2.08 -16.78 16.78
C ILE A 5 -1.90 -18.22 17.28
N ASN A 6 -0.66 -18.64 17.51
CA ASN A 6 -0.40 -20.00 18.01
C ASN A 6 -1.09 -20.29 19.36
N ILE A 7 -1.12 -19.29 20.27
CA ILE A 7 -1.81 -19.42 21.56
C ILE A 7 -3.33 -19.51 21.32
N PHE A 8 -3.87 -18.68 20.44
CA PHE A 8 -5.29 -18.71 20.11
C PHE A 8 -5.70 -20.07 19.54
N GLU A 9 -4.96 -20.59 18.56
CA GLU A 9 -5.23 -21.90 17.95
C GLU A 9 -5.12 -23.06 18.94
N TYR A 10 -4.18 -22.96 19.88
CA TYR A 10 -4.03 -23.95 20.96
C TYR A 10 -5.21 -23.96 21.93
N LEU A 11 -5.67 -22.77 22.33
CA LEU A 11 -6.77 -22.61 23.30
C LEU A 11 -8.16 -22.80 22.68
N HIS A 12 -8.31 -22.43 21.41
CA HIS A 12 -9.60 -22.37 20.71
C HIS A 12 -9.54 -23.23 19.45
N ARG A 13 -9.31 -24.53 19.62
CA ARG A 13 -9.27 -25.47 18.51
C ARG A 13 -10.54 -25.38 17.66
N ASP A 14 -10.39 -25.45 16.35
CA ASP A 14 -11.48 -25.40 15.37
C ASP A 14 -12.31 -24.10 15.38
N LYS A 15 -11.78 -23.03 15.94
CA LYS A 15 -12.40 -21.70 15.89
C LYS A 15 -11.64 -20.77 14.93
N VAL A 16 -12.41 -19.95 14.21
CA VAL A 16 -11.88 -18.86 13.40
C VAL A 16 -11.83 -17.62 14.27
N GLY A 17 -10.63 -17.06 14.44
CA GLY A 17 -10.42 -15.80 15.14
C GLY A 17 -10.75 -14.61 14.25
N ILE A 18 -11.38 -13.58 14.81
CA ILE A 18 -11.52 -12.27 14.17
C ILE A 18 -10.55 -11.32 14.85
N TRP A 19 -9.58 -10.83 14.10
CA TRP A 19 -8.49 -9.98 14.59
C TRP A 19 -8.74 -8.55 14.15
N LEU A 20 -8.94 -7.67 15.13
CA LEU A 20 -9.24 -6.25 14.91
C LEU A 20 -8.02 -5.41 15.20
N PHE A 21 -7.66 -4.53 14.29
CA PHE A 21 -6.53 -3.62 14.44
C PHE A 21 -6.95 -2.18 14.12
N ASP A 22 -6.32 -1.22 14.77
CA ASP A 22 -6.40 0.16 14.37
C ASP A 22 -5.62 0.40 13.06
N CYS A 23 -5.95 1.47 12.35
CA CYS A 23 -5.24 1.89 11.15
C CYS A 23 -3.95 2.65 11.48
N SER A 24 -3.06 2.03 12.25
CA SER A 24 -1.72 2.59 12.50
C SER A 24 -0.72 2.20 11.41
N SER A 25 0.31 3.01 11.23
CA SER A 25 1.38 2.74 10.26
C SER A 25 2.10 1.40 10.54
N ALA A 26 2.14 0.99 11.81
CA ALA A 26 2.72 -0.29 12.22
C ALA A 26 1.93 -1.49 11.71
N HIS A 27 0.60 -1.39 11.64
CA HIS A 27 -0.28 -2.45 11.17
C HIS A 27 -0.50 -2.44 9.65
N GLU A 28 -0.32 -1.27 9.00
CA GLU A 28 -0.40 -1.10 7.54
C GLU A 28 0.92 -1.46 6.82
N GLY A 29 1.94 -1.92 7.54
CA GLY A 29 3.26 -2.25 6.98
C GLY A 29 3.19 -3.35 5.92
N LEU A 30 3.76 -3.08 4.75
CA LEU A 30 3.86 -4.04 3.65
C LEU A 30 5.08 -4.96 3.82
N ALA A 31 5.01 -6.16 3.25
CA ALA A 31 6.16 -7.05 3.16
C ALA A 31 7.31 -6.41 2.36
N GLU A 32 8.54 -6.89 2.55
CA GLU A 32 9.72 -6.33 1.88
C GLU A 32 9.67 -6.47 0.35
N ASP A 33 9.06 -7.55 -0.12
CA ASP A 33 8.87 -7.88 -1.54
C ASP A 33 7.48 -7.50 -2.08
N ALA A 34 6.67 -6.80 -1.29
CA ALA A 34 5.30 -6.40 -1.67
C ALA A 34 5.28 -5.42 -2.84
N LEU A 35 4.16 -5.42 -3.58
CA LEU A 35 3.93 -4.55 -4.72
C LEU A 35 3.68 -3.11 -4.28
N ASN A 36 4.74 -2.37 -4.06
CA ASN A 36 4.66 -0.97 -3.68
C ASN A 36 5.31 -0.10 -4.75
N ILE A 37 4.51 0.70 -5.43
CA ILE A 37 5.01 1.60 -6.48
C ILE A 37 6.00 2.65 -5.98
N ASN A 38 5.95 3.01 -4.68
CA ASN A 38 6.88 3.98 -4.10
C ASN A 38 8.30 3.42 -3.98
N ASP A 39 8.44 2.11 -3.98
CA ASP A 39 9.73 1.41 -3.93
C ASP A 39 10.31 1.14 -5.32
N MET A 40 9.64 1.59 -6.39
CA MET A 40 10.04 1.40 -7.77
C MET A 40 10.65 2.66 -8.39
N ASN A 41 11.72 2.48 -9.15
CA ASN A 41 12.24 3.51 -10.05
C ASN A 41 11.47 3.54 -11.38
N ILE A 42 11.60 4.63 -12.13
CA ILE A 42 11.03 4.69 -13.49
C ILE A 42 11.77 3.74 -14.44
N ASN A 43 13.09 3.70 -14.33
CA ASN A 43 13.96 2.85 -15.16
C ASN A 43 14.48 1.65 -14.33
N PRO A 44 14.95 0.58 -14.98
CA PRO A 44 15.53 -0.58 -14.31
C PRO A 44 16.74 -0.24 -13.43
N GLY A 45 16.95 -1.05 -12.40
CA GLY A 45 18.11 -0.98 -11.51
C GLY A 45 18.06 0.15 -10.49
N GLY A 46 19.21 0.47 -9.89
CA GLY A 46 19.33 1.46 -8.82
C GLY A 46 18.90 0.92 -7.46
N LYS A 47 18.68 1.84 -6.50
CA LYS A 47 18.23 1.50 -5.15
C LYS A 47 16.72 1.32 -5.10
N GLN A 48 16.20 0.23 -5.64
CA GLN A 48 14.79 -0.14 -5.53
C GLN A 48 14.69 -1.56 -4.98
N ARG A 49 13.56 -1.89 -4.39
CA ARG A 49 13.30 -3.22 -3.84
C ARG A 49 13.10 -4.26 -4.96
N HIS A 50 13.40 -5.51 -4.64
CA HIS A 50 13.04 -6.65 -5.47
C HIS A 50 11.62 -7.06 -5.13
N LEU A 51 10.67 -6.66 -5.95
CA LEU A 51 9.28 -7.01 -5.76
C LEU A 51 9.05 -8.45 -6.25
N ARG A 52 8.08 -9.12 -5.60
CA ARG A 52 7.71 -10.48 -5.97
C ARG A 52 7.07 -10.55 -7.36
N PRO A 53 7.16 -11.70 -8.06
CA PRO A 53 6.43 -11.92 -9.30
C PRO A 53 4.92 -11.87 -9.06
N MET A 54 4.19 -11.53 -10.10
CA MET A 54 2.75 -11.35 -10.05
C MET A 54 2.06 -11.90 -11.29
N VAL A 55 0.75 -11.84 -11.31
CA VAL A 55 -0.08 -12.11 -12.49
C VAL A 55 -0.67 -10.80 -12.98
N ILE A 56 -0.53 -10.52 -14.27
CA ILE A 56 -1.09 -9.30 -14.90
C ILE A 56 -2.61 -9.31 -14.74
N PRO A 57 -3.23 -8.25 -14.20
CA PRO A 57 -4.67 -8.19 -14.02
C PRO A 57 -5.48 -8.40 -15.30
N THR A 58 -6.60 -9.09 -15.21
CA THR A 58 -7.50 -9.38 -16.34
C THR A 58 -8.50 -8.25 -16.62
N ASN A 59 -8.61 -7.27 -15.72
CA ASN A 59 -9.47 -6.08 -15.87
C ASN A 59 -8.80 -4.94 -16.65
N ASN A 60 -7.62 -5.17 -17.22
CA ASN A 60 -6.90 -4.22 -18.04
C ASN A 60 -7.63 -3.96 -19.38
N PRO A 61 -7.36 -2.83 -20.06
CA PRO A 61 -7.91 -2.57 -21.39
C PRO A 61 -7.66 -3.75 -22.34
N PRO A 62 -8.59 -4.06 -23.24
CA PRO A 62 -8.39 -5.14 -24.20
C PRO A 62 -7.23 -4.84 -25.14
N PRO A 63 -6.48 -5.87 -25.59
CA PRO A 63 -5.37 -5.68 -26.52
C PRO A 63 -5.86 -5.14 -27.87
N LYS A 64 -5.05 -4.29 -28.49
CA LYS A 64 -5.31 -3.81 -29.85
C LYS A 64 -5.16 -4.97 -30.87
N PRO A 65 -5.85 -4.90 -32.03
CA PRO A 65 -5.71 -5.90 -33.05
C PRO A 65 -4.24 -6.11 -33.46
N GLY A 66 -3.78 -7.37 -33.45
CA GLY A 66 -2.40 -7.76 -33.75
C GLY A 66 -1.41 -7.66 -32.59
N ARG A 67 -1.85 -7.27 -31.40
CA ARG A 67 -1.05 -7.33 -30.18
C ARG A 67 -1.37 -8.59 -29.37
N PRO A 68 -0.37 -9.19 -28.70
CA PRO A 68 -0.63 -10.32 -27.82
C PRO A 68 -1.48 -9.88 -26.62
N ASP A 69 -2.30 -10.80 -26.13
CA ASP A 69 -3.00 -10.63 -24.87
C ASP A 69 -2.07 -11.08 -23.73
N THR A 70 -1.69 -10.14 -22.88
CA THR A 70 -0.83 -10.39 -21.72
C THR A 70 -1.63 -10.54 -20.42
N GLN A 71 -2.95 -10.40 -20.45
CA GLN A 71 -3.80 -10.52 -19.27
C GLN A 71 -3.74 -11.95 -18.70
N GLY A 72 -3.70 -12.07 -17.39
CA GLY A 72 -3.61 -13.37 -16.72
C GLY A 72 -2.25 -14.06 -16.84
N GLN A 73 -1.27 -13.46 -17.51
CA GLN A 73 0.07 -14.04 -17.62
C GLN A 73 0.96 -13.65 -16.42
N PRO A 74 1.90 -14.52 -16.03
CA PRO A 74 2.87 -14.20 -15.00
C PRO A 74 3.81 -13.08 -15.48
N GLN A 75 4.10 -12.15 -14.58
CA GLN A 75 5.03 -11.05 -14.79
C GLN A 75 6.10 -11.04 -13.71
N GLU A 76 7.35 -11.24 -14.12
CA GLU A 76 8.50 -11.12 -13.26
C GLU A 76 8.85 -9.64 -13.03
N MET A 77 9.12 -9.26 -11.77
CA MET A 77 9.48 -7.89 -11.40
C MET A 77 11.00 -7.67 -11.40
N VAL A 78 11.76 -8.74 -11.54
CA VAL A 78 13.22 -8.77 -11.58
C VAL A 78 13.67 -9.45 -12.88
N TYR A 79 14.72 -8.94 -13.49
CA TYR A 79 15.31 -9.60 -14.64
C TYR A 79 16.00 -10.91 -14.23
N PRO A 80 15.94 -11.96 -15.05
CA PRO A 80 16.62 -13.21 -14.76
C PRO A 80 18.15 -13.02 -14.68
N ALA A 81 18.82 -13.90 -13.94
CA ALA A 81 20.27 -13.84 -13.77
C ALA A 81 21.06 -14.12 -15.05
N ASP A 82 20.44 -14.79 -16.03
CA ASP A 82 20.97 -15.14 -17.35
C ASP A 82 20.50 -14.18 -18.46
N HIS A 83 20.06 -12.98 -18.10
CA HIS A 83 19.60 -11.99 -19.07
C HIS A 83 20.70 -11.64 -20.09
N PRO A 84 20.38 -11.50 -21.40
CA PRO A 84 21.36 -11.22 -22.46
C PRO A 84 22.21 -9.97 -22.25
N ASP A 85 21.65 -8.95 -21.62
CA ASP A 85 22.39 -7.76 -21.19
C ASP A 85 22.92 -7.95 -19.75
N PRO A 86 24.26 -8.08 -19.55
CA PRO A 86 24.85 -8.27 -18.24
C PRO A 86 24.55 -7.15 -17.23
N LYS A 87 24.20 -5.96 -17.70
CA LYS A 87 23.86 -4.83 -16.82
C LYS A 87 22.48 -4.97 -16.21
N LEU A 88 21.61 -5.79 -16.79
CA LEU A 88 20.26 -6.03 -16.33
C LEU A 88 20.13 -7.32 -15.50
N CYS A 89 21.12 -8.21 -15.54
CA CYS A 89 21.09 -9.47 -14.79
C CYS A 89 20.75 -9.26 -13.31
N GLY A 90 19.65 -9.87 -12.84
CA GLY A 90 19.20 -9.78 -11.45
C GLY A 90 18.75 -8.37 -11.01
N GLN A 91 18.66 -7.41 -11.92
CA GLN A 91 18.20 -6.07 -11.58
C GLN A 91 16.68 -5.99 -11.51
N PRO A 92 16.12 -5.22 -10.58
CA PRO A 92 14.68 -5.00 -10.54
C PRO A 92 14.23 -4.17 -11.75
N LYS A 93 13.08 -4.53 -12.31
CA LYS A 93 12.45 -3.81 -13.41
C LYS A 93 11.86 -2.49 -12.90
N GLY A 94 11.97 -1.44 -13.72
CA GLY A 94 11.35 -0.15 -13.41
C GLY A 94 9.90 -0.08 -13.91
N ILE A 95 9.16 0.92 -13.41
CA ILE A 95 7.74 1.20 -13.75
C ILE A 95 7.51 1.17 -15.27
N LYS A 96 8.43 1.77 -16.04
CA LYS A 96 8.31 1.83 -17.50
C LYS A 96 8.31 0.44 -18.13
N VAL A 97 9.23 -0.42 -17.73
CA VAL A 97 9.35 -1.78 -18.29
C VAL A 97 8.13 -2.62 -17.91
N VAL A 98 7.73 -2.56 -16.63
CA VAL A 98 6.54 -3.27 -16.15
C VAL A 98 5.29 -2.88 -16.94
N LEU A 99 5.08 -1.59 -17.20
CA LEU A 99 3.97 -1.12 -18.02
C LEU A 99 4.09 -1.52 -19.49
N GLN A 100 5.30 -1.52 -20.05
CA GLN A 100 5.53 -1.96 -21.44
C GLN A 100 5.23 -3.44 -21.65
N GLU A 101 5.54 -4.29 -20.67
CA GLU A 101 5.20 -5.71 -20.69
C GLU A 101 3.68 -5.96 -20.57
N ARG A 102 2.93 -5.00 -19.98
CA ARG A 102 1.46 -4.99 -19.96
C ARG A 102 0.87 -4.36 -21.22
N GLU A 103 1.37 -4.64 -22.36
CA GLU A 103 1.14 -4.07 -23.68
C GLU A 103 -0.14 -3.21 -23.84
N SER A 104 -1.31 -3.75 -23.51
CA SER A 104 -2.59 -3.03 -23.63
C SER A 104 -2.66 -1.77 -22.76
N VAL A 105 -2.12 -1.82 -21.54
CA VAL A 105 -2.05 -0.67 -20.61
C VAL A 105 -1.08 0.38 -21.14
N TRP A 106 0.06 -0.06 -21.65
CA TRP A 106 1.05 0.85 -22.24
C TRP A 106 0.49 1.56 -23.48
N ASP A 107 -0.14 0.82 -24.38
CA ASP A 107 -0.75 1.34 -25.60
C ASP A 107 -1.86 2.36 -25.30
N GLU A 108 -2.65 2.12 -24.24
CA GLU A 108 -3.69 3.04 -23.79
C GLU A 108 -3.07 4.31 -23.20
N LEU A 109 -2.05 4.18 -22.36
CA LEU A 109 -1.33 5.32 -21.82
C LEU A 109 -0.72 6.20 -22.92
N VAL A 110 -0.08 5.61 -23.90
CA VAL A 110 0.51 6.33 -25.05
C VAL A 110 -0.57 7.02 -25.89
N SER A 111 -1.73 6.40 -26.05
CA SER A 111 -2.83 6.99 -26.82
C SER A 111 -3.45 8.21 -26.16
N ARG A 112 -3.53 8.21 -24.84
CA ARG A 112 -4.15 9.29 -24.04
C ARG A 112 -3.20 10.44 -23.74
N CYS A 113 -1.90 10.18 -23.68
CA CYS A 113 -0.90 11.18 -23.31
C CYS A 113 -0.16 11.72 -24.52
N LYS A 114 -0.16 13.05 -24.72
CA LYS A 114 0.71 13.69 -25.73
C LYS A 114 2.20 13.42 -25.48
N LYS A 115 2.59 13.31 -24.20
CA LYS A 115 3.94 12.94 -23.75
C LYS A 115 3.83 12.08 -22.51
N VAL A 116 4.32 10.87 -22.59
CA VAL A 116 4.37 9.94 -21.45
C VAL A 116 5.50 10.36 -20.51
N VAL A 117 5.17 10.63 -19.27
CA VAL A 117 6.12 11.02 -18.20
C VAL A 117 6.10 9.99 -17.08
N GLY A 118 7.22 9.83 -16.37
CA GLY A 118 7.34 8.88 -15.28
C GLY A 118 6.41 9.20 -14.11
N LYS A 119 6.52 10.41 -13.57
CA LYS A 119 5.65 10.94 -12.50
C LYS A 119 5.34 12.41 -12.82
N CYS A 120 4.08 12.79 -12.86
CA CYS A 120 3.67 14.16 -13.12
C CYS A 120 3.78 15.04 -11.86
N LYS A 121 3.72 16.36 -12.05
CA LYS A 121 3.84 17.32 -10.94
C LYS A 121 2.73 17.13 -9.90
N GLU A 122 1.51 16.88 -10.32
CA GLU A 122 0.37 16.70 -9.42
C GLU A 122 0.50 15.43 -8.57
N CYS A 123 0.91 14.30 -9.17
CA CYS A 123 1.21 13.09 -8.44
C CYS A 123 2.38 13.25 -7.47
N SER A 124 3.38 14.07 -7.82
CA SER A 124 4.51 14.37 -6.94
C SER A 124 4.09 15.20 -5.73
N LYS A 125 3.23 16.19 -5.92
CA LYS A 125 2.68 17.04 -4.82
C LYS A 125 1.80 16.22 -3.89
N SER A 126 0.90 15.40 -4.44
CA SER A 126 0.02 14.52 -3.65
C SER A 126 0.82 13.54 -2.79
N GLN A 127 1.89 12.96 -3.33
CA GLN A 127 2.77 12.07 -2.57
C GLN A 127 3.50 12.83 -1.45
N ALA A 128 4.07 14.00 -1.74
CA ALA A 128 4.75 14.83 -0.75
C ALA A 128 3.83 15.24 0.41
N LYS A 129 2.55 15.55 0.13
CA LYS A 129 1.55 15.84 1.15
C LYS A 129 1.30 14.62 2.05
N LYS A 130 1.08 13.45 1.46
CA LYS A 130 0.90 12.20 2.23
C LYS A 130 2.11 11.84 3.10
N ASP A 131 3.32 12.03 2.56
CA ASP A 131 4.55 11.77 3.30
C ASP A 131 4.75 12.75 4.46
N ALA A 132 4.34 14.02 4.29
CA ALA A 132 4.35 15.01 5.36
C ALA A 132 3.33 14.67 6.46
N GLU A 133 2.08 14.34 6.08
CA GLU A 133 1.03 13.92 7.02
C GLU A 133 1.46 12.68 7.82
N ARG A 134 2.08 11.69 7.17
CA ARG A 134 2.60 10.50 7.86
C ARG A 134 3.68 10.84 8.87
N ARG A 135 4.64 11.72 8.53
CA ARG A 135 5.71 12.15 9.45
C ARG A 135 5.16 12.86 10.68
N VAL A 136 4.14 13.70 10.50
CA VAL A 136 3.48 14.38 11.61
C VAL A 136 2.80 13.34 12.51
N ALA A 137 2.03 12.41 11.95
CA ALA A 137 1.39 11.36 12.72
C ALA A 137 2.39 10.44 13.46
N GLU A 138 3.53 10.12 12.84
CA GLU A 138 4.61 9.35 13.47
C GLU A 138 5.26 10.12 14.63
N ALA A 139 5.47 11.44 14.49
CA ALA A 139 6.03 12.30 15.52
C ALA A 139 5.07 12.43 16.73
N GLU A 140 3.78 12.61 16.49
CA GLU A 140 2.74 12.64 17.51
C GLU A 140 2.66 11.30 18.28
N ALA A 141 2.74 10.18 17.57
CA ALA A 141 2.73 8.85 18.18
C ALA A 141 3.96 8.57 19.07
N MET A 142 5.10 9.22 18.78
CA MET A 142 6.34 9.10 19.58
C MET A 142 6.39 10.05 20.77
N GLY A 143 5.34 10.85 21.03
CA GLY A 143 5.25 11.72 22.20
C GLY A 143 6.28 12.85 22.25
N GLN A 144 6.83 13.27 21.12
CA GLN A 144 7.62 14.49 21.04
C GLN A 144 6.69 15.70 21.00
N GLU A 145 6.42 16.26 22.15
CA GLU A 145 5.87 17.62 22.29
C GLU A 145 6.95 18.62 21.81
N ASP A 146 7.05 18.83 20.52
CA ASP A 146 7.74 20.00 20.01
C ASP A 146 6.74 21.14 19.86
N THR A 147 6.84 22.08 20.81
CA THR A 147 6.19 23.37 20.79
C THR A 147 6.64 24.15 19.55
N LEU A 148 5.92 24.00 18.46
CA LEU A 148 5.97 24.98 17.36
C LEU A 148 4.53 25.52 17.18
N GLN A 149 4.22 26.51 18.02
CA GLN A 149 3.17 27.48 17.73
C GLN A 149 3.66 28.29 16.52
N ASP A 150 3.24 27.92 15.33
CA ASP A 150 3.26 28.84 14.19
C ASP A 150 1.80 29.12 13.82
N GLU A 151 1.27 30.14 14.49
CA GLU A 151 0.01 30.78 14.19
C GLU A 151 0.15 31.52 12.85
N ASN A 152 -0.05 30.85 11.73
CA ASN A 152 -0.46 31.48 10.46
C ASN A 152 -0.88 30.41 9.43
N VAL A 153 -1.90 29.59 9.75
CA VAL A 153 -2.64 28.90 8.71
C VAL A 153 -3.80 29.81 8.29
N SER A 154 -3.49 30.77 7.43
CA SER A 154 -4.48 31.46 6.62
C SER A 154 -5.35 30.39 5.96
N GLN A 155 -6.67 30.47 6.17
CA GLN A 155 -7.67 29.72 5.43
C GLN A 155 -7.57 30.09 3.93
N ALA A 156 -6.61 29.49 3.25
CA ALA A 156 -6.58 29.51 1.81
C ALA A 156 -7.73 28.60 1.34
N HIS A 157 -8.73 29.19 0.73
CA HIS A 157 -9.69 28.48 -0.10
C HIS A 157 -8.92 27.49 -0.97
N GLU A 158 -9.06 26.18 -0.68
CA GLU A 158 -8.54 25.15 -1.57
C GLU A 158 -9.18 25.35 -2.94
N PRO A 159 -8.40 25.66 -3.98
CA PRO A 159 -8.94 25.64 -5.33
C PRO A 159 -9.43 24.20 -5.55
N LYS A 160 -10.68 24.04 -5.96
CA LYS A 160 -11.23 22.77 -6.42
C LYS A 160 -10.32 22.27 -7.56
N SER A 161 -9.30 21.51 -7.22
CA SER A 161 -8.44 20.87 -8.22
C SER A 161 -9.31 19.89 -8.99
N GLU A 162 -9.41 20.07 -10.30
CA GLU A 162 -10.03 19.07 -11.16
C GLU A 162 -9.44 17.69 -10.84
N PRO A 163 -10.24 16.63 -10.84
CA PRO A 163 -9.76 15.30 -10.53
C PRO A 163 -8.63 14.93 -11.49
N VAL A 164 -7.46 14.61 -10.93
CA VAL A 164 -6.30 14.21 -11.73
C VAL A 164 -6.67 12.96 -12.53
N SER A 165 -6.47 13.01 -13.85
CA SER A 165 -6.75 11.88 -14.72
C SER A 165 -5.98 10.63 -14.26
N ASP A 166 -6.62 9.46 -14.26
CA ASP A 166 -5.99 8.18 -13.92
C ASP A 166 -4.89 7.78 -14.91
N TRP A 167 -4.85 8.41 -16.06
CA TRP A 167 -3.88 8.20 -17.14
C TRP A 167 -2.85 9.33 -17.27
N CYS A 168 -2.60 10.11 -16.22
CA CYS A 168 -1.74 11.30 -16.31
C CYS A 168 -0.23 10.98 -16.42
N CYS A 169 0.24 9.84 -15.94
CA CYS A 169 1.65 9.44 -15.93
C CYS A 169 1.82 7.95 -15.62
N MET A 170 3.02 7.40 -15.87
CA MET A 170 3.34 5.99 -15.63
C MET A 170 3.09 5.57 -14.17
N TYR A 171 3.52 6.41 -13.21
CA TYR A 171 3.32 6.17 -11.78
C TYR A 171 1.83 6.00 -11.44
N ARG A 172 0.97 6.92 -11.90
CA ARG A 172 -0.47 6.88 -11.60
C ARG A 172 -1.13 5.65 -12.21
N VAL A 173 -0.82 5.35 -13.47
CA VAL A 173 -1.40 4.20 -14.18
C VAL A 173 -1.04 2.89 -13.47
N LEU A 174 0.22 2.69 -13.11
CA LEU A 174 0.64 1.47 -12.41
C LEU A 174 0.08 1.40 -10.99
N SER A 175 0.01 2.53 -10.26
CA SER A 175 -0.54 2.58 -8.91
C SER A 175 -2.03 2.24 -8.81
N LEU A 176 -2.75 2.32 -9.92
CA LEU A 176 -4.17 1.99 -10.02
C LEU A 176 -4.44 0.60 -10.59
N GLN A 177 -3.39 -0.15 -10.94
CA GLN A 177 -3.58 -1.54 -11.34
C GLN A 177 -4.04 -2.37 -10.15
N GLU A 178 -4.96 -3.31 -10.39
CA GLU A 178 -5.62 -4.09 -9.35
C GLU A 178 -4.65 -4.79 -8.42
N ASP A 179 -3.58 -5.37 -8.96
CA ASP A 179 -2.54 -6.05 -8.21
C ASP A 179 -1.78 -5.13 -7.23
N PHE A 180 -1.57 -3.85 -7.60
CA PHE A 180 -0.99 -2.86 -6.70
C PHE A 180 -1.99 -2.29 -5.68
N VAL A 181 -3.26 -2.17 -6.06
CA VAL A 181 -4.32 -1.65 -5.19
C VAL A 181 -4.74 -2.68 -4.15
N THR A 182 -4.77 -3.96 -4.51
CA THR A 182 -5.19 -5.06 -3.63
C THR A 182 -4.06 -5.63 -2.77
N GLU A 183 -2.86 -5.03 -2.84
CA GLU A 183 -1.74 -5.44 -2.01
C GLU A 183 -2.08 -5.34 -0.52
N LYS A 184 -1.91 -6.45 0.20
CA LYS A 184 -2.30 -6.57 1.59
C LYS A 184 -1.13 -6.26 2.52
N PRO A 185 -1.38 -5.61 3.69
CA PRO A 185 -0.41 -5.53 4.76
C PRO A 185 0.14 -6.91 5.15
N MET A 186 1.41 -6.96 5.53
CA MET A 186 2.05 -8.20 5.96
C MET A 186 1.29 -8.89 7.10
N LEU A 187 0.77 -8.09 8.03
CA LEU A 187 -0.01 -8.58 9.16
C LEU A 187 -1.32 -9.24 8.72
N GLN A 188 -2.03 -8.62 7.79
CA GLN A 188 -3.26 -9.17 7.22
C GLN A 188 -2.97 -10.48 6.50
N HIS A 189 -1.96 -10.49 5.64
CA HIS A 189 -1.56 -11.70 4.91
C HIS A 189 -1.23 -12.85 5.87
N TYR A 190 -0.50 -12.56 6.96
CA TYR A 190 -0.13 -13.55 7.96
C TYR A 190 -1.35 -14.15 8.68
N ILE A 191 -2.30 -13.30 9.13
CA ILE A 191 -3.51 -13.75 9.82
C ILE A 191 -4.41 -14.58 8.92
N GLU A 192 -4.63 -14.11 7.69
CA GLU A 192 -5.47 -14.81 6.71
C GLU A 192 -4.85 -16.15 6.26
N SER A 193 -3.51 -16.25 6.19
CA SER A 193 -2.82 -17.51 5.86
C SER A 193 -3.01 -18.61 6.91
N HIS A 194 -3.37 -18.23 8.15
CA HIS A 194 -3.75 -19.16 9.22
C HIS A 194 -5.26 -19.45 9.27
N GLY A 195 -6.02 -19.00 8.27
CA GLY A 195 -7.46 -19.23 8.19
C GLY A 195 -8.29 -18.34 9.11
N HIS A 196 -7.73 -17.27 9.62
CA HIS A 196 -8.41 -16.30 10.46
C HIS A 196 -8.87 -15.07 9.68
N VAL A 197 -9.71 -14.25 10.29
CA VAL A 197 -10.25 -13.03 9.69
C VAL A 197 -9.48 -11.83 10.24
N PHE A 198 -9.02 -10.96 9.35
CA PHE A 198 -8.38 -9.69 9.67
C PHE A 198 -9.32 -8.53 9.33
N MET A 199 -9.43 -7.54 10.21
CA MET A 199 -10.19 -6.32 9.95
C MET A 199 -9.48 -5.11 10.53
N PHE A 200 -9.43 -4.02 9.75
CA PHE A 200 -9.11 -2.72 10.29
C PHE A 200 -10.34 -2.03 10.88
N LEU A 201 -10.18 -1.42 12.03
CA LEU A 201 -11.15 -0.48 12.56
C LEU A 201 -11.17 0.80 11.70
N PRO A 202 -12.33 1.46 11.52
CA PRO A 202 -12.38 2.72 10.80
C PRO A 202 -11.43 3.76 11.40
N LYS A 203 -10.77 4.53 10.53
CA LYS A 203 -9.91 5.65 10.98
C LYS A 203 -10.73 6.66 11.77
N PHE A 204 -10.11 7.24 12.79
CA PHE A 204 -10.71 8.25 13.69
C PHE A 204 -11.87 7.75 14.58
N HIS A 205 -12.05 6.45 14.70
CA HIS A 205 -13.06 5.83 15.57
C HIS A 205 -12.39 5.05 16.70
N CYS A 206 -11.66 5.77 17.56
CA CYS A 206 -10.99 5.19 18.73
C CYS A 206 -11.98 4.55 19.72
N GLU A 207 -13.23 5.01 19.74
CA GLU A 207 -14.31 4.41 20.54
C GLU A 207 -14.66 2.97 20.15
N LEU A 208 -14.29 2.56 18.94
CA LEU A 208 -14.46 1.17 18.48
C LEU A 208 -13.29 0.26 18.86
N ASN A 209 -12.19 0.84 19.37
CA ASN A 209 -11.05 0.07 19.83
C ASN A 209 -11.24 -0.34 21.30
N PRO A 210 -11.51 -1.63 21.60
CA PRO A 210 -11.76 -2.08 22.97
C PRO A 210 -10.61 -1.79 23.93
N ILE A 211 -9.38 -1.71 23.44
CA ILE A 211 -8.21 -1.44 24.25
C ILE A 211 -8.20 0.00 24.79
N GLU A 212 -8.65 0.96 23.99
CA GLU A 212 -8.79 2.36 24.43
C GLU A 212 -9.81 2.49 25.57
N MET A 213 -10.90 1.74 25.49
CA MET A 213 -11.91 1.68 26.53
C MET A 213 -11.35 1.06 27.81
N LEU A 214 -10.55 -0.03 27.69
CA LEU A 214 -9.90 -0.68 28.82
C LEU A 214 -8.86 0.25 29.48
N TRP A 215 -8.08 0.98 28.70
CA TRP A 215 -7.11 1.96 29.20
C TRP A 215 -7.80 3.13 29.90
N GLY A 216 -8.90 3.64 29.34
CA GLY A 216 -9.73 4.64 29.98
C GLY A 216 -10.24 4.17 31.34
N PHE A 217 -10.76 2.93 31.42
CA PHE A 217 -11.20 2.32 32.66
C PHE A 217 -10.07 2.17 33.69
N THR A 218 -8.91 1.64 33.31
CA THR A 218 -7.78 1.45 34.23
C THR A 218 -7.19 2.75 34.72
N LYS A 219 -7.21 3.81 33.92
CA LYS A 219 -6.66 5.12 34.24
C LYS A 219 -7.59 5.97 35.14
N TYR A 220 -8.89 5.89 34.89
CA TYR A 220 -9.87 6.76 35.55
C TYR A 220 -10.75 6.06 36.60
N GLY A 221 -10.63 4.74 36.76
CA GLY A 221 -11.27 3.99 37.84
C GLY A 221 -12.80 3.94 37.83
N GLU A 222 -13.43 4.31 36.73
CA GLU A 222 -14.89 4.39 36.65
C GLU A 222 -15.48 3.38 35.63
N SER A 223 -16.28 2.46 36.23
CA SER A 223 -17.27 1.58 35.60
C SER A 223 -16.88 0.11 35.33
N PRO A 224 -17.71 -0.84 35.78
CA PRO A 224 -17.45 -2.28 35.66
C PRO A 224 -17.96 -2.80 34.32
N ILE A 225 -17.22 -2.59 33.24
CA ILE A 225 -17.46 -3.30 32.00
C ILE A 225 -16.32 -4.28 31.79
N VAL A 226 -16.61 -5.56 32.01
CA VAL A 226 -15.65 -6.64 31.72
C VAL A 226 -15.68 -6.90 30.22
N PHE A 227 -14.69 -6.40 29.51
CA PHE A 227 -14.41 -6.85 28.14
C PHE A 227 -13.38 -7.96 28.18
N LEU A 228 -13.72 -9.11 27.68
CA LEU A 228 -12.75 -10.14 27.31
C LEU A 228 -12.09 -9.69 25.98
N VAL A 229 -10.96 -8.99 26.09
CA VAL A 229 -10.11 -8.70 24.94
C VAL A 229 -9.18 -9.89 24.78
N CYS A 230 -9.41 -10.73 23.77
CA CYS A 230 -8.40 -11.66 23.29
C CYS A 230 -7.38 -10.85 22.48
N ILE A 231 -6.19 -10.65 23.04
CA ILE A 231 -5.03 -10.02 22.40
C ILE A 231 -4.30 -11.06 21.57
#